data_d774e672178114f34432657c47085add
#
_entry.id   d774e672178114f34432657c47085add
#
_cell.length_a   1.000
_cell.length_b   1.000
_cell.length_c   1.000
_cell.angle_alpha   90.00
_cell.angle_beta   90.00
_cell.angle_gamma   90.00
#
_symmetry.space_group_name_H-M   'P 1'
#
loop_
_entity.id
_entity.type
_entity.pdbx_description
1 polymer ?
#
loop_
_entity_poly.entity_id
_entity_poly.type
_entity_poly.pdbx_seq_one_letter_code
_entity_poly.pdbx_strand_id
1 'polypeptide(L)'
;MNFYTHVAQWGNNIFMRGVKNGERINKSIRYKPTLYVPSKKPSKFQTLEGSSVSPIKFETIKEAKEFVSQYENQPGLVFGLNQFVYTYIADNYQDIRFDRSLMQVYTIDIEVQCENGFPNQEIAAEELLSITVKRYGFDDIIVW
;
A
#
# COMPACT_ATOMS: atom_id res chain seq x y z
N MET A 1 13.75 -1.09 -15.91
CA MET A 1 13.57 -0.70 -14.49
C MET A 1 12.12 -0.88 -14.14
N ASN A 2 11.84 -1.46 -12.96
CA ASN A 2 10.47 -1.70 -12.51
C ASN A 2 10.32 -1.17 -11.08
N PHE A 3 9.36 -0.30 -10.84
CA PHE A 3 9.04 0.19 -9.50
C PHE A 3 7.54 0.49 -9.38
N TYR A 4 7.02 0.43 -8.15
CA TYR A 4 5.66 0.85 -7.86
C TYR A 4 5.63 2.33 -7.44
N THR A 5 4.53 3.01 -7.72
CA THR A 5 4.25 4.36 -7.22
C THR A 5 3.11 4.38 -6.19
N HIS A 6 2.27 3.34 -6.23
CA HIS A 6 1.18 3.17 -5.27
C HIS A 6 0.79 1.71 -5.20
N VAL A 7 0.57 1.21 -3.98
CA VAL A 7 0.02 -0.12 -3.72
C VAL A 7 -1.07 0.00 -2.65
N ALA A 8 -2.25 -0.54 -2.93
CA ALA A 8 -3.37 -0.53 -2.01
C ALA A 8 -4.10 -1.88 -2.04
N GLN A 9 -4.78 -2.21 -0.94
CA GLN A 9 -5.65 -3.38 -0.86
C GLN A 9 -7.12 -2.95 -0.96
N TRP A 10 -7.89 -3.66 -1.77
CA TRP A 10 -9.34 -3.60 -1.77
C TRP A 10 -9.92 -5.02 -1.84
N GLY A 11 -10.59 -5.45 -0.78
CA GLY A 11 -11.11 -6.81 -0.65
C GLY A 11 -9.97 -7.84 -0.75
N ASN A 12 -10.08 -8.75 -1.71
CA ASN A 12 -9.09 -9.81 -1.97
C ASN A 12 -8.04 -9.44 -3.02
N ASN A 13 -8.06 -8.19 -3.50
CA ASN A 13 -7.16 -7.73 -4.54
C ASN A 13 -6.14 -6.72 -4.01
N ILE A 14 -4.95 -6.76 -4.57
CA ILE A 14 -3.95 -5.70 -4.49
C ILE A 14 -4.00 -4.89 -5.78
N PHE A 15 -4.23 -3.58 -5.64
CA PHE A 15 -4.13 -2.61 -6.71
C PHE A 15 -2.73 -2.01 -6.69
N MET A 16 -2.04 -2.09 -7.81
CA MET A 16 -0.70 -1.56 -7.96
C MET A 16 -0.62 -0.63 -9.15
N ARG A 17 -0.08 0.55 -8.92
CA ARG A 17 0.38 1.49 -9.94
C ARG A 17 1.89 1.54 -9.91
N GLY A 18 2.50 1.67 -11.07
CA GLY A 18 3.94 1.72 -11.15
C GLY A 18 4.45 1.99 -12.57
N VAL A 19 5.74 1.75 -12.74
CA VAL A 19 6.43 1.84 -14.02
C VAL A 19 7.10 0.49 -14.30
N LYS A 20 6.91 -0.03 -15.52
CA LYS A 20 7.57 -1.22 -16.03
C LYS A 20 8.17 -0.91 -17.38
N ASN A 21 9.50 -1.06 -17.52
CA ASN A 21 10.23 -0.78 -18.76
C ASN A 21 9.99 0.63 -19.34
N GLY A 22 9.86 1.63 -18.45
CA GLY A 22 9.59 3.03 -18.82
C GLY A 22 8.10 3.38 -19.02
N GLU A 23 7.20 2.39 -19.04
CA GLU A 23 5.77 2.59 -19.23
C GLU A 23 5.00 2.54 -17.93
N ARG A 24 3.99 3.40 -17.79
CA ARG A 24 3.09 3.40 -16.63
C ARG A 24 2.15 2.21 -16.70
N ILE A 25 2.02 1.51 -15.57
CA ILE A 25 1.14 0.36 -15.43
C ILE A 25 0.18 0.52 -14.26
N ASN A 26 -1.03 -0.01 -14.45
CA ASN A 26 -2.03 -0.23 -13.42
C ASN A 26 -2.40 -1.72 -13.41
N LYS A 27 -2.42 -2.34 -12.25
CA LYS A 27 -2.79 -3.76 -12.11
C LYS A 27 -3.70 -3.96 -10.93
N SER A 28 -4.69 -4.86 -11.11
CA SER A 28 -5.46 -5.46 -10.03
C SER A 28 -5.09 -6.95 -9.97
N ILE A 29 -4.57 -7.38 -8.83
CA ILE A 29 -4.00 -8.72 -8.66
C ILE A 29 -4.76 -9.39 -7.52
N ARG A 30 -5.38 -10.55 -7.78
CA ARG A 30 -5.91 -11.40 -6.72
C ARG A 30 -4.73 -11.98 -5.95
N TYR A 31 -4.54 -11.51 -4.73
CA TYR A 31 -3.40 -11.88 -3.91
C TYR A 31 -3.70 -13.11 -3.06
N LYS A 32 -2.73 -14.02 -3.02
CA LYS A 32 -2.78 -15.25 -2.24
C LYS A 32 -1.74 -15.15 -1.11
N PRO A 33 -2.15 -14.75 0.11
CA PRO A 33 -1.22 -14.56 1.21
C PRO A 33 -0.59 -15.86 1.69
N THR A 34 0.61 -15.74 2.26
CA THR A 34 1.27 -16.81 3.02
C THR A 34 1.46 -16.32 4.44
N LEU A 35 0.99 -17.11 5.41
CA LEU A 35 1.29 -16.97 6.83
C LEU A 35 2.08 -18.19 7.29
N TYR A 36 2.57 -18.13 8.53
CA TYR A 36 3.39 -19.21 9.07
C TYR A 36 2.87 -19.65 10.42
N VAL A 37 3.01 -20.95 10.72
CA VAL A 37 2.63 -21.54 12.00
C VAL A 37 3.81 -22.32 12.59
N PRO A 38 3.87 -22.54 13.92
CA PRO A 38 4.92 -23.34 14.54
C PRO A 38 5.08 -24.71 13.88
N SER A 39 6.31 -25.13 13.65
CA SER A 39 6.61 -26.44 13.07
C SER A 39 7.40 -27.30 14.06
N LYS A 40 6.95 -28.56 14.26
CA LYS A 40 7.70 -29.56 15.03
C LYS A 40 8.90 -30.12 14.25
N LYS A 41 8.94 -29.91 12.93
CA LYS A 41 10.02 -30.39 12.06
C LYS A 41 10.93 -29.23 11.69
N PRO A 42 12.23 -29.48 11.46
CA PRO A 42 13.12 -28.47 10.91
C PRO A 42 12.55 -27.87 9.62
N SER A 43 12.60 -26.57 9.50
CA SER A 43 12.11 -25.82 8.34
C SER A 43 13.14 -24.80 7.90
N LYS A 44 13.13 -24.45 6.61
CA LYS A 44 13.93 -23.32 6.09
C LYS A 44 13.40 -21.96 6.54
N PHE A 45 12.18 -21.92 7.07
CA PHE A 45 11.59 -20.73 7.63
C PHE A 45 11.67 -20.76 9.15
N GLN A 46 12.08 -19.65 9.72
CA GLN A 46 12.27 -19.48 11.16
C GLN A 46 11.69 -18.15 11.63
N THR A 47 11.29 -18.09 12.90
CA THR A 47 10.99 -16.83 13.58
C THR A 47 12.28 -16.05 13.80
N LEU A 48 12.17 -14.81 14.28
CA LEU A 48 13.34 -13.98 14.64
C LEU A 48 14.17 -14.62 15.78
N GLU A 49 13.53 -15.43 16.63
CA GLU A 49 14.17 -16.18 17.71
C GLU A 49 14.72 -17.54 17.28
N GLY A 50 14.62 -17.88 15.98
CA GLY A 50 15.17 -19.12 15.42
C GLY A 50 14.26 -20.34 15.51
N SER A 51 13.01 -20.21 15.98
CA SER A 51 12.05 -21.32 16.02
C SER A 51 11.55 -21.68 14.62
N SER A 52 11.48 -22.97 14.30
CA SER A 52 11.00 -23.45 12.99
C SER A 52 9.51 -23.16 12.79
N VAL A 53 9.15 -22.66 11.62
CA VAL A 53 7.77 -22.42 11.20
C VAL A 53 7.49 -23.01 9.83
N SER A 54 6.23 -23.38 9.57
CA SER A 54 5.76 -23.92 8.29
C SER A 54 4.83 -22.92 7.61
N PRO A 55 4.96 -22.70 6.28
CA PRO A 55 4.10 -21.80 5.54
C PRO A 55 2.71 -22.41 5.32
N ILE A 56 1.68 -21.57 5.44
CA ILE A 56 0.30 -21.85 5.02
C ILE A 56 -0.08 -20.81 3.97
N LYS A 57 -0.47 -21.29 2.78
CA LYS A 57 -0.98 -20.45 1.68
C LYS A 57 -2.49 -20.37 1.72
N PHE A 58 -3.02 -19.19 1.52
CA PHE A 58 -4.46 -18.93 1.44
C PHE A 58 -4.85 -18.56 0.01
N GLU A 59 -6.05 -18.93 -0.39
CA GLU A 59 -6.59 -18.58 -1.71
C GLU A 59 -7.05 -17.12 -1.77
N THR A 60 -7.36 -16.53 -0.62
CA THR A 60 -7.84 -15.13 -0.53
C THR A 60 -7.27 -14.41 0.70
N ILE A 61 -7.23 -13.07 0.61
CA ILE A 61 -6.89 -12.21 1.75
C ILE A 61 -7.91 -12.37 2.88
N LYS A 62 -9.19 -12.57 2.54
CA LYS A 62 -10.27 -12.76 3.51
C LYS A 62 -10.01 -14.00 4.37
N GLU A 63 -9.74 -15.14 3.76
CA GLU A 63 -9.41 -16.38 4.48
C GLU A 63 -8.19 -16.22 5.42
N ALA A 64 -7.14 -15.54 4.94
CA ALA A 64 -5.97 -15.29 5.76
C ALA A 64 -6.28 -14.39 6.97
N LYS A 65 -7.12 -13.35 6.80
CA LYS A 65 -7.56 -12.49 7.90
C LYS A 65 -8.44 -13.24 8.91
N GLU A 66 -9.37 -14.06 8.44
CA GLU A 66 -10.20 -14.91 9.29
C GLU A 66 -9.35 -15.90 10.09
N PHE A 67 -8.32 -16.46 9.46
CA PHE A 67 -7.37 -17.34 10.15
C PHE A 67 -6.61 -16.58 11.26
N VAL A 68 -6.08 -15.39 10.98
CA VAL A 68 -5.40 -14.56 12.02
C VAL A 68 -6.35 -14.26 13.18
N SER A 69 -7.59 -13.87 12.90
CA SER A 69 -8.59 -13.56 13.94
C SER A 69 -8.88 -14.74 14.88
N GLN A 70 -8.86 -15.98 14.39
CA GLN A 70 -9.06 -17.16 15.22
C GLN A 70 -7.99 -17.34 16.29
N TYR A 71 -6.80 -16.79 16.06
CA TYR A 71 -5.64 -16.92 16.95
C TYR A 71 -5.26 -15.60 17.62
N GLU A 72 -6.10 -14.56 17.56
CA GLU A 72 -5.82 -13.23 18.08
C GLU A 72 -5.41 -13.26 19.56
N ASN A 73 -6.03 -14.13 20.37
CA ASN A 73 -5.74 -14.30 21.79
C ASN A 73 -4.66 -15.37 22.08
N GLN A 74 -3.99 -15.87 21.07
CA GLN A 74 -2.98 -16.93 21.19
C GLN A 74 -1.66 -16.49 20.51
N PRO A 75 -0.91 -15.55 21.10
CA PRO A 75 0.33 -15.06 20.53
C PRO A 75 1.34 -16.21 20.33
N GLY A 76 2.06 -16.18 19.23
CA GLY A 76 3.06 -17.21 18.90
C GLY A 76 2.54 -18.44 18.16
N LEU A 77 1.24 -18.47 17.79
CA LEU A 77 0.70 -19.56 16.94
C LEU A 77 0.59 -19.16 15.47
N VAL A 78 0.54 -17.88 15.15
CA VAL A 78 0.53 -17.38 13.77
C VAL A 78 1.60 -16.31 13.61
N PHE A 79 2.43 -16.47 12.60
CA PHE A 79 3.51 -15.56 12.25
C PHE A 79 3.34 -15.06 10.81
N GLY A 80 4.00 -13.97 10.51
CA GLY A 80 3.96 -13.29 9.23
C GLY A 80 3.22 -11.95 9.33
N LEU A 81 3.35 -11.17 8.28
CA LEU A 81 2.76 -9.83 8.21
C LEU A 81 1.31 -9.95 7.71
N ASN A 82 0.35 -9.49 8.52
CA ASN A 82 -1.08 -9.49 8.18
C ASN A 82 -1.50 -8.24 7.37
N GLN A 83 -0.61 -7.28 7.19
CA GLN A 83 -0.78 -6.14 6.29
C GLN A 83 -0.30 -6.54 4.88
N PHE A 84 -1.17 -7.17 4.12
CA PHE A 84 -0.82 -7.85 2.87
C PHE A 84 -0.33 -6.95 1.73
N VAL A 85 -0.52 -5.64 1.83
CA VAL A 85 0.13 -4.66 0.95
C VAL A 85 1.65 -4.75 1.06
N TYR A 86 2.18 -4.77 2.28
CA TYR A 86 3.63 -4.85 2.51
C TYR A 86 4.20 -6.21 2.16
N THR A 87 3.47 -7.30 2.41
CA THR A 87 3.88 -8.63 1.97
C THR A 87 4.00 -8.71 0.46
N TYR A 88 3.00 -8.18 -0.26
CA TYR A 88 3.04 -8.11 -1.72
C TYR A 88 4.25 -7.29 -2.22
N ILE A 89 4.55 -6.16 -1.59
CA ILE A 89 5.72 -5.34 -1.93
C ILE A 89 7.01 -6.12 -1.70
N ALA A 90 7.16 -6.76 -0.54
CA ALA A 90 8.34 -7.54 -0.21
C ALA A 90 8.56 -8.72 -1.17
N ASP A 91 7.48 -9.40 -1.58
CA ASP A 91 7.54 -10.54 -2.50
C ASP A 91 7.93 -10.14 -3.94
N ASN A 92 7.56 -8.93 -4.38
CA ASN A 92 7.66 -8.54 -5.79
C ASN A 92 8.68 -7.44 -6.08
N TYR A 93 9.17 -6.74 -5.07
CA TYR A 93 10.00 -5.54 -5.21
C TYR A 93 11.18 -5.51 -4.22
N GLN A 94 11.96 -6.58 -4.13
CA GLN A 94 13.08 -6.69 -3.18
C GLN A 94 14.22 -5.71 -3.49
N ASP A 95 14.54 -5.52 -4.77
CA ASP A 95 15.63 -4.66 -5.25
C ASP A 95 15.09 -3.46 -6.02
N ILE A 96 14.17 -2.72 -5.43
CA ILE A 96 13.54 -1.59 -6.09
C ILE A 96 14.48 -0.38 -6.19
N ARG A 97 14.51 0.23 -7.38
CA ARG A 97 15.12 1.55 -7.61
C ARG A 97 14.11 2.45 -8.27
N PHE A 98 13.83 3.56 -7.64
CA PHE A 98 12.91 4.57 -8.16
C PHE A 98 13.62 5.49 -9.13
N ASP A 99 13.02 5.69 -10.30
CA ASP A 99 13.45 6.72 -11.26
C ASP A 99 12.49 7.90 -11.19
N ARG A 100 12.96 8.99 -10.60
CA ARG A 100 12.17 10.20 -10.41
C ARG A 100 11.80 10.88 -11.74
N SER A 101 12.59 10.72 -12.78
CA SER A 101 12.31 11.32 -14.10
C SER A 101 11.04 10.74 -14.74
N LEU A 102 10.65 9.52 -14.35
CA LEU A 102 9.44 8.85 -14.80
C LEU A 102 8.20 9.15 -13.94
N MET A 103 8.37 9.94 -12.86
CA MET A 103 7.28 10.36 -11.97
C MET A 103 6.92 11.84 -12.20
N GLN A 104 5.63 12.13 -12.27
CA GLN A 104 5.13 13.51 -12.28
C GLN A 104 4.51 13.80 -10.92
N VAL A 105 5.09 14.78 -10.22
CA VAL A 105 4.61 15.21 -8.90
C VAL A 105 4.01 16.60 -9.05
N TYR A 106 2.80 16.77 -8.57
CA TYR A 106 2.08 18.04 -8.54
C TYR A 106 1.72 18.39 -7.11
N THR A 107 1.90 19.66 -6.76
CA THR A 107 1.33 20.25 -5.57
C THR A 107 0.04 20.94 -5.99
N ILE A 108 -1.05 20.67 -5.26
CA ILE A 108 -2.35 21.33 -5.45
C ILE A 108 -2.69 22.01 -4.14
N ASP A 109 -3.07 23.27 -4.23
CA ASP A 109 -3.54 24.08 -3.11
C ASP A 109 -4.90 24.68 -3.46
N ILE A 110 -5.82 24.74 -2.50
CA ILE A 110 -7.19 25.19 -2.70
C ILE A 110 -7.51 26.22 -1.63
N GLU A 111 -7.92 27.41 -2.06
CA GLU A 111 -8.40 28.46 -1.18
C GLU A 111 -9.93 28.59 -1.26
N VAL A 112 -10.56 28.69 -0.11
CA VAL A 112 -12.01 28.89 0.02
C VAL A 112 -12.31 30.09 0.91
N GLN A 113 -13.42 30.78 0.66
CA GLN A 113 -13.89 31.85 1.51
C GLN A 113 -14.42 31.28 2.83
N CYS A 114 -13.78 31.59 3.94
CA CYS A 114 -14.23 31.16 5.25
C CYS A 114 -14.18 32.36 6.23
N GLU A 115 -15.33 32.74 6.79
CA GLU A 115 -15.42 33.85 7.72
C GLU A 115 -15.03 33.47 9.16
N ASN A 116 -15.22 32.19 9.53
CA ASN A 116 -15.10 31.70 10.92
C ASN A 116 -14.24 30.43 11.03
N GLY A 117 -12.91 30.58 10.84
CA GLY A 117 -11.98 29.47 11.04
C GLY A 117 -11.81 28.57 9.82
N PHE A 118 -11.85 27.24 9.99
CA PHE A 118 -11.70 26.29 8.89
C PHE A 118 -13.04 25.92 8.26
N PRO A 119 -13.08 25.73 6.93
CA PRO A 119 -14.30 25.31 6.24
C PRO A 119 -14.77 23.93 6.69
N ASN A 120 -16.09 23.73 6.69
CA ASN A 120 -16.67 22.44 6.99
C ASN A 120 -16.62 21.54 5.76
N GLN A 121 -15.76 20.52 5.80
CA GLN A 121 -15.53 19.62 4.66
C GLN A 121 -16.74 18.73 4.30
N GLU A 122 -17.65 18.46 5.24
CA GLU A 122 -18.84 17.63 4.99
C GLU A 122 -19.95 18.43 4.28
N ILE A 123 -20.09 19.72 4.63
CA ILE A 123 -21.11 20.60 4.07
C ILE A 123 -20.61 21.23 2.77
N ALA A 124 -19.32 21.57 2.72
CA ALA A 124 -18.64 22.23 1.58
C ALA A 124 -19.45 23.41 1.02
N ALA A 125 -19.95 24.28 1.92
CA ALA A 125 -20.81 25.40 1.57
C ALA A 125 -20.04 26.67 1.17
N GLU A 126 -18.75 26.69 1.48
CA GLU A 126 -17.89 27.84 1.25
C GLU A 126 -17.55 28.01 -0.22
N GLU A 127 -17.47 29.28 -0.65
CA GLU A 127 -17.11 29.61 -2.03
C GLU A 127 -15.66 29.28 -2.32
N LEU A 128 -15.41 28.61 -3.45
CA LEU A 128 -14.06 28.34 -3.94
C LEU A 128 -13.46 29.62 -4.52
N LEU A 129 -12.36 30.09 -3.93
CA LEU A 129 -11.67 31.31 -4.36
C LEU A 129 -10.59 31.02 -5.41
N SER A 130 -9.78 30.01 -5.20
CA SER A 130 -8.76 29.62 -6.18
C SER A 130 -8.32 28.17 -6.04
N ILE A 131 -7.82 27.62 -7.13
CA ILE A 131 -7.09 26.35 -7.17
C ILE A 131 -5.72 26.66 -7.78
N THR A 132 -4.67 26.37 -7.03
CA THR A 132 -3.29 26.55 -7.48
C THR A 132 -2.64 25.19 -7.74
N VAL A 133 -2.01 25.01 -8.88
CA VAL A 133 -1.29 23.79 -9.24
C VAL A 133 0.13 24.11 -9.65
N LYS A 134 1.10 23.43 -9.04
CA LYS A 134 2.52 23.51 -9.40
C LYS A 134 3.08 22.13 -9.69
N ARG A 135 3.73 21.96 -10.83
CA ARG A 135 4.50 20.74 -11.13
C ARG A 135 5.89 20.83 -10.51
N TYR A 136 6.31 19.79 -9.80
CA TYR A 136 7.64 19.72 -9.22
C TYR A 136 8.73 19.77 -10.31
N GLY A 137 9.76 20.59 -10.08
CA GLY A 137 10.88 20.80 -11.03
C GLY A 137 10.58 21.76 -12.19
N PHE A 138 9.44 22.45 -12.15
CA PHE A 138 9.07 23.50 -13.09
C PHE A 138 8.72 24.78 -12.32
N ASP A 139 8.99 25.95 -12.91
CA ASP A 139 8.72 27.24 -12.25
C ASP A 139 7.27 27.71 -12.49
N ASP A 140 6.60 27.14 -13.50
CA ASP A 140 5.25 27.51 -13.85
C ASP A 140 4.24 27.15 -12.73
N ILE A 141 3.41 28.10 -12.38
CA ILE A 141 2.29 27.97 -11.45
C ILE A 141 1.02 28.27 -12.25
N ILE A 142 0.05 27.39 -12.17
CA ILE A 142 -1.27 27.57 -12.80
C ILE A 142 -2.26 27.89 -11.67
N VAL A 143 -3.03 28.96 -11.84
CA VAL A 143 -4.06 29.40 -10.89
C VAL A 143 -5.37 29.57 -11.66
N TRP A 144 -6.45 29.01 -11.11
CA TRP A 144 -7.84 29.22 -11.54
C TRP A 144 -8.63 29.94 -10.48
#